data_bb1b3ff42e83d4aeeb5254e55b725112
#
_entry.id   bb1b3ff42e83d4aeeb5254e55b725112
#
_cell.length_a   1.000
_cell.length_b   1.000
_cell.length_c   1.000
_cell.angle_alpha   90.00
_cell.angle_beta   90.00
_cell.angle_gamma   90.00
#
_symmetry.space_group_name_H-M   'P 1'
#
loop_
_entity.id
_entity.type
_entity.pdbx_description
1 polymer ?
#
loop_
_entity_poly.entity_id
_entity_poly.type
_entity_poly.pdbx_seq_one_letter_code
_entity_poly.pdbx_strand_id
1 'polypeptide(L)'
;MDALTINFAPVLQITDDQFFHLCQINELIRFERNADGTLLLMPLVGGLTSNRNANLTAQLGVWNRDESLGIAFGSSVGFILPNGAVRSPDASWLKRDRWDSLTQEQKEGFPPVCPDFVVELRSDTDCLIRLQNKMQEYRDNGARLGWLIDLKTRQVEIYRFGRDVEVLQSPASLSGEDVLPQFVLNLKDIW
;
A
#
# COMPACT_ATOMS: atom_id res chain seq x y z
N MET A 1 3.84 -2.41 -17.67
CA MET A 1 5.16 -3.11 -17.72
C MET A 1 5.34 -3.76 -16.37
N ASP A 2 5.58 -5.08 -16.32
CA ASP A 2 5.76 -5.76 -15.03
C ASP A 2 6.97 -5.20 -14.27
N ALA A 3 6.90 -5.21 -12.94
CA ALA A 3 8.03 -4.84 -12.10
C ALA A 3 9.24 -5.73 -12.44
N LEU A 4 10.40 -5.11 -12.61
CA LEU A 4 11.63 -5.85 -12.79
C LEU A 4 12.05 -6.43 -11.44
N THR A 5 12.39 -7.73 -11.43
CA THR A 5 12.79 -8.44 -10.22
C THR A 5 14.31 -8.65 -10.23
N ILE A 6 14.98 -8.28 -9.13
CA ILE A 6 16.41 -8.55 -8.94
C ILE A 6 16.56 -9.42 -7.68
N ASN A 7 17.09 -10.63 -7.85
CA ASN A 7 17.37 -11.54 -6.75
C ASN A 7 18.86 -11.50 -6.40
N PHE A 8 19.18 -11.03 -5.19
CA PHE A 8 20.53 -11.02 -4.65
C PHE A 8 20.85 -12.25 -3.78
N ALA A 9 19.82 -12.93 -3.27
CA ALA A 9 20.02 -14.17 -2.53
C ALA A 9 20.46 -15.29 -3.53
N PRO A 10 21.44 -16.12 -3.22
CA PRO A 10 22.15 -16.32 -1.96
C PRO A 10 23.45 -15.49 -1.83
N VAL A 11 23.72 -14.54 -2.70
CA VAL A 11 25.01 -13.83 -2.76
C VAL A 11 25.13 -12.72 -1.72
N LEU A 12 24.02 -12.01 -1.47
CA LEU A 12 23.96 -10.85 -0.58
C LEU A 12 22.62 -10.75 0.10
N GLN A 13 22.63 -10.52 1.43
CA GLN A 13 21.45 -10.10 2.18
C GLN A 13 21.57 -8.62 2.52
N ILE A 14 20.54 -7.83 2.18
CA ILE A 14 20.50 -6.39 2.42
C ILE A 14 19.67 -6.15 3.68
N THR A 15 20.26 -5.46 4.69
CA THR A 15 19.54 -5.05 5.90
C THR A 15 18.51 -3.96 5.60
N ASP A 16 17.62 -3.67 6.55
CA ASP A 16 16.62 -2.61 6.41
C ASP A 16 17.27 -1.24 6.18
N ASP A 17 18.31 -0.92 6.93
CA ASP A 17 19.07 0.34 6.79
C ASP A 17 19.76 0.43 5.42
N GLN A 18 20.37 -0.67 4.98
CA GLN A 18 20.99 -0.71 3.64
C GLN A 18 19.96 -0.57 2.54
N PHE A 19 18.77 -1.18 2.70
CA PHE A 19 17.68 -1.02 1.75
C PHE A 19 17.13 0.40 1.74
N PHE A 20 16.92 1.02 2.91
CA PHE A 20 16.54 2.41 3.01
C PHE A 20 17.56 3.31 2.31
N HIS A 21 18.86 3.14 2.60
CA HIS A 21 19.91 3.91 1.97
C HIS A 21 19.95 3.70 0.43
N LEU A 22 19.77 2.46 -0.03
CA LEU A 22 19.66 2.16 -1.47
C LEU A 22 18.54 2.97 -2.14
N CYS A 23 17.37 3.08 -1.49
CA CYS A 23 16.26 3.88 -1.98
C CYS A 23 16.62 5.38 -2.02
N GLN A 24 17.34 5.88 -1.01
CA GLN A 24 17.72 7.30 -0.92
C GLN A 24 18.71 7.70 -2.02
N ILE A 25 19.71 6.87 -2.32
CA ILE A 25 20.70 7.19 -3.37
C ILE A 25 20.19 6.98 -4.79
N ASN A 26 19.03 6.31 -4.95
CA ASN A 26 18.38 6.05 -6.24
C ASN A 26 17.01 6.72 -6.31
N GLU A 27 16.95 8.01 -6.07
CA GLU A 27 15.71 8.81 -5.91
C GLU A 27 14.71 8.67 -7.07
N LEU A 28 15.18 8.32 -8.27
CA LEU A 28 14.36 8.15 -9.46
C LEU A 28 13.75 6.76 -9.61
N ILE A 29 14.11 5.81 -8.72
CA ILE A 29 13.66 4.42 -8.79
C ILE A 29 12.86 4.10 -7.54
N ARG A 30 11.65 3.58 -7.73
CA ARG A 30 10.86 3.04 -6.63
C ARG A 30 11.18 1.56 -6.46
N PHE A 31 11.58 1.20 -5.25
CA PHE A 31 11.87 -0.20 -4.89
C PHE A 31 10.85 -0.70 -3.87
N GLU A 32 10.51 -1.97 -3.99
CA GLU A 32 9.98 -2.79 -2.91
C GLU A 32 10.93 -3.96 -2.66
N ARG A 33 10.82 -4.60 -1.52
CA ARG A 33 11.60 -5.79 -1.17
C ARG A 33 10.65 -6.89 -0.71
N ASN A 34 10.78 -8.07 -1.26
CA ASN A 34 10.08 -9.26 -0.80
C ASN A 34 10.67 -9.77 0.53
N ALA A 35 9.91 -10.59 1.25
CA ALA A 35 10.36 -11.23 2.49
C ALA A 35 11.61 -12.12 2.31
N ASP A 36 11.84 -12.64 1.10
CA ASP A 36 13.03 -13.42 0.74
C ASP A 36 14.26 -12.55 0.37
N GLY A 37 14.13 -11.21 0.46
CA GLY A 37 15.17 -10.25 0.10
C GLY A 37 15.22 -9.85 -1.37
N THR A 38 14.39 -10.44 -2.24
CA THR A 38 14.30 -10.08 -3.65
C THR A 38 13.81 -8.65 -3.83
N LEU A 39 14.47 -7.84 -4.65
CA LEU A 39 14.05 -6.48 -4.95
C LEU A 39 13.11 -6.43 -6.15
N LEU A 40 12.09 -5.59 -6.03
CA LEU A 40 11.15 -5.24 -7.08
C LEU A 40 11.37 -3.78 -7.47
N LEU A 41 11.61 -3.52 -8.75
CA LEU A 41 11.73 -2.18 -9.30
C LEU A 41 10.39 -1.80 -9.92
N MET A 42 9.78 -0.75 -9.40
CA MET A 42 8.47 -0.29 -9.85
C MET A 42 8.64 0.74 -10.97
N PRO A 43 8.01 0.55 -12.15
CA PRO A 43 8.06 1.53 -13.22
C PRO A 43 7.26 2.78 -12.86
N LEU A 44 7.52 3.88 -13.60
CA LEU A 44 6.65 5.05 -13.57
C LEU A 44 5.26 4.68 -14.09
N VAL A 45 4.23 5.28 -13.50
CA VAL A 45 2.84 5.09 -13.91
C VAL A 45 2.40 6.15 -14.91
N GLY A 46 1.40 5.82 -15.74
CA GLY A 46 0.80 6.79 -16.67
C GLY A 46 0.01 7.89 -15.95
N GLY A 47 -0.20 9.02 -16.65
CA GLY A 47 -0.87 10.20 -16.09
C GLY A 47 -2.26 9.91 -15.50
N LEU A 48 -3.04 9.04 -16.14
CA LEU A 48 -4.37 8.68 -15.65
C LEU A 48 -4.31 7.90 -14.32
N THR A 49 -3.40 6.93 -14.21
CA THR A 49 -3.16 6.18 -12.96
C THR A 49 -2.67 7.12 -11.85
N SER A 50 -1.76 8.05 -12.19
CA SER A 50 -1.28 9.05 -11.24
C SER A 50 -2.40 9.98 -10.75
N ASN A 51 -3.30 10.41 -11.63
CA ASN A 51 -4.46 11.23 -11.25
C ASN A 51 -5.41 10.48 -10.30
N ARG A 52 -5.68 9.21 -10.58
CA ARG A 52 -6.52 8.36 -9.73
C ARG A 52 -5.91 8.16 -8.35
N ASN A 53 -4.60 7.92 -8.28
CA ASN A 53 -3.86 7.84 -7.00
C ASN A 53 -3.95 9.15 -6.22
N ALA A 54 -3.85 10.29 -6.89
CA ALA A 54 -4.01 11.60 -6.26
C ALA A 54 -5.42 11.79 -5.67
N ASN A 55 -6.47 11.43 -6.43
CA ASN A 55 -7.86 11.52 -5.96
C ASN A 55 -8.14 10.58 -4.77
N LEU A 56 -7.62 9.36 -4.81
CA LEU A 56 -7.71 8.41 -3.70
C LEU A 56 -7.05 8.97 -2.42
N THR A 57 -5.79 9.40 -2.56
CA THR A 57 -5.02 9.94 -1.43
C THR A 57 -5.65 11.23 -0.88
N ALA A 58 -6.20 12.08 -1.76
CA ALA A 58 -6.89 13.32 -1.35
C ALA A 58 -8.14 13.02 -0.51
N GLN A 59 -9.00 12.08 -0.94
CA GLN A 59 -10.21 11.72 -0.18
C GLN A 59 -9.85 11.14 1.20
N LEU A 60 -8.86 10.25 1.26
CA LEU A 60 -8.37 9.69 2.52
C LEU A 60 -7.76 10.77 3.43
N GLY A 61 -6.97 11.68 2.85
CA GLY A 61 -6.31 12.76 3.58
C GLY A 61 -7.29 13.79 4.14
N VAL A 62 -8.35 14.16 3.38
CA VAL A 62 -9.41 15.07 3.83
C VAL A 62 -10.15 14.45 5.03
N TRP A 63 -10.65 13.23 4.89
CA TRP A 63 -11.29 12.52 5.99
C TRP A 63 -10.39 12.42 7.22
N ASN A 64 -9.13 12.01 7.07
CA ASN A 64 -8.22 11.86 8.20
C ASN A 64 -7.91 13.18 8.92
N ARG A 65 -7.92 14.31 8.20
CA ARG A 65 -7.71 15.64 8.79
C ARG A 65 -8.87 16.01 9.73
N ASP A 66 -10.10 15.69 9.32
CA ASP A 66 -11.30 16.02 10.08
C ASP A 66 -11.43 15.12 11.32
N GLU A 67 -11.16 13.83 11.17
CA GLU A 67 -11.30 12.84 12.25
C GLU A 67 -10.07 12.75 13.18
N SER A 68 -8.86 13.04 12.67
CA SER A 68 -7.58 13.00 13.40
C SER A 68 -7.27 11.67 14.11
N LEU A 69 -7.82 10.55 13.62
CA LEU A 69 -7.73 9.23 14.25
C LEU A 69 -6.42 8.49 13.94
N GLY A 70 -5.66 8.97 12.95
CA GLY A 70 -4.42 8.32 12.51
C GLY A 70 -3.62 9.18 11.54
N ILE A 71 -2.78 8.51 10.75
CA ILE A 71 -1.94 9.12 9.72
C ILE A 71 -2.28 8.47 8.38
N ALA A 72 -2.60 9.31 7.38
CA ALA A 72 -2.79 8.90 6.00
C ALA A 72 -1.48 9.06 5.21
N PHE A 73 -1.19 8.11 4.35
CA PHE A 73 0.01 8.09 3.50
C PHE A 73 -0.37 7.89 2.04
N GLY A 74 0.36 8.53 1.16
CA GLY A 74 0.35 8.24 -0.27
C GLY A 74 1.39 7.19 -0.66
N SER A 75 1.57 7.01 -1.95
CA SER A 75 2.33 5.90 -2.56
C SER A 75 3.86 6.00 -2.46
N SER A 76 4.42 6.92 -1.68
CA SER A 76 5.88 7.10 -1.60
C SER A 76 6.51 6.60 -0.30
N VAL A 77 5.72 6.07 0.62
CA VAL A 77 6.22 5.52 1.88
C VAL A 77 6.48 4.03 1.72
N GLY A 78 7.60 3.54 2.25
CA GLY A 78 7.86 2.11 2.42
C GLY A 78 7.55 1.69 3.86
N PHE A 79 6.82 0.60 4.04
CA PHE A 79 6.58 -0.02 5.35
C PHE A 79 7.32 -1.35 5.45
N ILE A 80 8.08 -1.54 6.51
CA ILE A 80 8.69 -2.83 6.82
C ILE A 80 7.64 -3.68 7.52
N LEU A 81 7.15 -4.71 6.81
CA LEU A 81 6.13 -5.60 7.35
C LEU A 81 6.73 -6.61 8.34
N PRO A 82 5.94 -7.20 9.25
CA PRO A 82 6.42 -8.21 10.21
C PRO A 82 7.16 -9.40 9.59
N ASN A 83 6.86 -9.78 8.34
CA ASN A 83 7.56 -10.84 7.61
C ASN A 83 8.89 -10.40 6.98
N GLY A 84 9.30 -9.13 7.16
CA GLY A 84 10.52 -8.54 6.59
C GLY A 84 10.39 -8.01 5.16
N ALA A 85 9.22 -8.11 4.53
CA ALA A 85 8.98 -7.44 3.25
C ALA A 85 8.92 -5.91 3.45
N VAL A 86 9.31 -5.15 2.44
CA VAL A 86 9.08 -3.69 2.40
C VAL A 86 8.10 -3.40 1.27
N ARG A 87 6.97 -2.79 1.62
CA ARG A 87 5.87 -2.51 0.70
C ARG A 87 5.48 -1.04 0.71
N SER A 88 5.06 -0.56 -0.47
CA SER A 88 4.59 0.80 -0.70
C SER A 88 3.19 0.74 -1.34
N PRO A 89 2.11 0.76 -0.53
CA PRO A 89 0.75 0.76 -1.07
C PRO A 89 0.43 2.09 -1.76
N ASP A 90 -0.52 2.09 -2.71
CA ASP A 90 -0.94 3.31 -3.41
C ASP A 90 -1.55 4.36 -2.47
N ALA A 91 -2.30 3.92 -1.47
CA ALA A 91 -2.66 4.72 -0.30
C ALA A 91 -2.77 3.83 0.93
N SER A 92 -2.51 4.40 2.11
CA SER A 92 -2.63 3.66 3.36
C SER A 92 -2.93 4.57 4.54
N TRP A 93 -3.35 3.94 5.63
CA TRP A 93 -3.62 4.65 6.88
C TRP A 93 -3.18 3.80 8.08
N LEU A 94 -2.59 4.45 9.06
CA LEU A 94 -2.13 3.86 10.31
C LEU A 94 -2.79 4.57 11.48
N LYS A 95 -3.34 3.80 12.42
CA LYS A 95 -3.97 4.32 13.61
C LYS A 95 -2.99 5.16 14.45
N ARG A 96 -3.48 6.27 15.03
CA ARG A 96 -2.68 7.25 15.80
C ARG A 96 -1.83 6.59 16.89
N ASP A 97 -2.41 5.73 17.71
CA ASP A 97 -1.68 5.08 18.82
C ASP A 97 -0.49 4.25 18.32
N ARG A 98 -0.66 3.55 17.16
CA ARG A 98 0.41 2.75 16.55
C ARG A 98 1.51 3.62 15.96
N TRP A 99 1.12 4.75 15.34
CA TRP A 99 2.09 5.73 14.85
C TRP A 99 2.86 6.38 15.99
N ASP A 100 2.18 6.78 17.07
CA ASP A 100 2.79 7.48 18.19
C ASP A 100 3.74 6.56 19.00
N SER A 101 3.55 5.24 18.94
CA SER A 101 4.46 4.25 19.55
C SER A 101 5.79 4.10 18.82
N LEU A 102 5.91 4.59 17.59
CA LEU A 102 7.16 4.54 16.83
C LEU A 102 8.14 5.62 17.31
N THR A 103 9.44 5.29 17.29
CA THR A 103 10.50 6.28 17.54
C THR A 103 10.56 7.30 16.42
N GLN A 104 11.21 8.44 16.67
CA GLN A 104 11.39 9.47 15.64
C GLN A 104 12.18 8.93 14.44
N GLU A 105 13.22 8.15 14.67
CA GLU A 105 14.02 7.50 13.62
C GLU A 105 13.19 6.55 12.75
N GLN A 106 12.31 5.75 13.37
CA GLN A 106 11.40 4.86 12.64
C GLN A 106 10.37 5.63 11.80
N LYS A 107 9.95 6.81 12.25
CA LYS A 107 9.04 7.69 11.50
C LYS A 107 9.71 8.37 10.32
N GLU A 108 10.99 8.71 10.45
CA GLU A 108 11.80 9.34 9.39
C GLU A 108 12.32 8.34 8.36
N GLY A 109 12.53 7.09 8.77
CA GLY A 109 12.88 5.97 7.90
C GLY A 109 11.67 5.25 7.32
N PHE A 110 11.82 3.94 7.05
CA PHE A 110 10.69 3.07 6.72
C PHE A 110 10.06 2.54 8.01
N PRO A 111 8.81 2.93 8.36
CA PRO A 111 8.18 2.50 9.59
C PRO A 111 8.07 0.97 9.67
N PRO A 112 8.56 0.31 10.74
CA PRO A 112 8.49 -1.14 10.92
C PRO A 112 7.10 -1.57 11.42
N VAL A 113 6.10 -1.36 10.57
CA VAL A 113 4.69 -1.61 10.90
C VAL A 113 3.88 -1.86 9.63
N CYS A 114 2.95 -2.81 9.68
CA CYS A 114 1.93 -2.93 8.64
C CYS A 114 0.82 -1.90 8.90
N PRO A 115 0.40 -1.08 7.91
CA PRO A 115 -0.74 -0.18 8.06
C PRO A 115 -2.02 -0.93 8.42
N ASP A 116 -2.94 -0.26 9.13
CA ASP A 116 -4.26 -0.83 9.45
C ASP A 116 -5.16 -0.91 8.21
N PHE A 117 -4.95 0.02 7.28
CA PHE A 117 -5.68 0.09 6.01
C PHE A 117 -4.72 0.31 4.84
N VAL A 118 -4.96 -0.42 3.74
CA VAL A 118 -4.17 -0.33 2.51
C VAL A 118 -5.05 -0.34 1.27
N VAL A 119 -4.62 0.36 0.23
CA VAL A 119 -5.27 0.32 -1.10
C VAL A 119 -4.22 0.11 -2.17
N GLU A 120 -4.52 -0.79 -3.11
CA GLU A 120 -3.79 -0.97 -4.36
C GLU A 120 -4.73 -0.71 -5.54
N LEU A 121 -4.28 0.13 -6.48
CA LEU A 121 -4.97 0.39 -7.74
C LEU A 121 -4.33 -0.44 -8.84
N ARG A 122 -5.07 -1.37 -9.42
CA ARG A 122 -4.58 -2.16 -10.55
C ARG A 122 -4.65 -1.33 -11.84
N SER A 123 -3.49 -1.04 -12.43
CA SER A 123 -3.38 -0.50 -13.78
C SER A 123 -3.51 -1.58 -14.86
N ASP A 124 -3.66 -1.16 -16.12
CA ASP A 124 -3.80 -2.09 -17.25
C ASP A 124 -2.62 -3.05 -17.44
N THR A 125 -1.44 -2.64 -16.98
CA THR A 125 -0.20 -3.43 -17.12
C THR A 125 0.10 -4.31 -15.92
N ASP A 126 -0.65 -4.20 -14.83
CA ASP A 126 -0.38 -4.95 -13.62
C ASP A 126 -0.94 -6.38 -13.67
N CYS A 127 -0.16 -7.33 -13.19
CA CYS A 127 -0.59 -8.71 -13.02
C CYS A 127 -1.52 -8.82 -11.80
N LEU A 128 -2.78 -9.21 -12.03
CA LEU A 128 -3.79 -9.32 -10.97
C LEU A 128 -3.34 -10.26 -9.83
N ILE A 129 -2.84 -11.44 -10.18
CA ILE A 129 -2.38 -12.44 -9.18
C ILE A 129 -1.28 -11.87 -8.27
N ARG A 130 -0.38 -11.05 -8.82
CA ARG A 130 0.67 -10.41 -8.00
C ARG A 130 0.07 -9.45 -6.98
N LEU A 131 -0.90 -8.62 -7.40
CA LEU A 131 -1.57 -7.70 -6.49
C LEU A 131 -2.44 -8.45 -5.46
N GLN A 132 -3.12 -9.51 -5.86
CA GLN A 132 -3.86 -10.37 -4.92
C GLN A 132 -2.93 -10.98 -3.86
N ASN A 133 -1.77 -11.49 -4.26
CA ASN A 133 -0.75 -12.00 -3.32
C ASN A 133 -0.23 -10.89 -2.40
N LYS A 134 -0.01 -9.68 -2.91
CA LYS A 134 0.39 -8.51 -2.12
C LYS A 134 -0.69 -8.12 -1.11
N MET A 135 -1.96 -8.12 -1.49
CA MET A 135 -3.07 -7.86 -0.58
C MET A 135 -3.20 -8.94 0.50
N GLN A 136 -3.00 -10.21 0.12
CA GLN A 136 -2.92 -11.31 1.09
C GLN A 136 -1.76 -11.13 2.06
N GLU A 137 -0.58 -10.72 1.56
CA GLU A 137 0.59 -10.43 2.41
C GLU A 137 0.28 -9.31 3.41
N TYR A 138 -0.35 -8.20 3.00
CA TYR A 138 -0.77 -7.16 3.93
C TYR A 138 -1.70 -7.70 5.02
N ARG A 139 -2.71 -8.49 4.65
CA ARG A 139 -3.66 -9.10 5.60
C ARG A 139 -2.96 -10.01 6.61
N ASP A 140 -2.05 -10.85 6.15
CA ASP A 140 -1.30 -11.80 6.98
C ASP A 140 -0.29 -11.09 7.91
N ASN A 141 0.11 -9.86 7.56
CA ASN A 141 0.99 -9.01 8.35
C ASN A 141 0.24 -8.00 9.24
N GLY A 142 -1.10 -8.07 9.31
CA GLY A 142 -1.90 -7.34 10.29
C GLY A 142 -2.70 -6.16 9.74
N ALA A 143 -2.78 -5.98 8.42
CA ALA A 143 -3.75 -5.04 7.85
C ALA A 143 -5.18 -5.50 8.18
N ARG A 144 -5.99 -4.58 8.71
CA ARG A 144 -7.36 -4.86 9.15
C ARG A 144 -8.36 -4.78 8.00
N LEU A 145 -8.11 -3.85 7.08
CA LEU A 145 -8.91 -3.62 5.87
C LEU A 145 -7.98 -3.31 4.70
N GLY A 146 -8.26 -3.91 3.55
CA GLY A 146 -7.55 -3.61 2.31
C GLY A 146 -8.49 -3.61 1.12
N TRP A 147 -8.23 -2.76 0.14
CA TRP A 147 -8.96 -2.72 -1.12
C TRP A 147 -8.01 -2.92 -2.29
N LEU A 148 -8.32 -3.89 -3.14
CA LEU A 148 -7.74 -4.00 -4.48
C LEU A 148 -8.77 -3.49 -5.48
N ILE A 149 -8.51 -2.34 -6.07
CA ILE A 149 -9.41 -1.69 -7.02
C ILE A 149 -8.90 -2.00 -8.43
N ASP A 150 -9.60 -2.88 -9.14
CA ASP A 150 -9.31 -3.23 -10.52
C ASP A 150 -10.00 -2.27 -11.48
N LEU A 151 -9.25 -1.33 -12.01
CA LEU A 151 -9.74 -0.31 -12.94
C LEU A 151 -10.16 -0.89 -14.29
N LYS A 152 -9.59 -2.04 -14.68
CA LYS A 152 -9.85 -2.68 -15.96
C LYS A 152 -11.23 -3.36 -16.01
N THR A 153 -11.60 -4.03 -14.94
CA THR A 153 -12.87 -4.78 -14.82
C THR A 153 -13.90 -4.05 -13.99
N ARG A 154 -13.55 -2.92 -13.38
CA ARG A 154 -14.34 -2.19 -12.40
C ARG A 154 -14.78 -3.07 -11.23
N GLN A 155 -13.89 -3.95 -10.80
CA GLN A 155 -14.09 -4.79 -9.62
C GLN A 155 -13.32 -4.22 -8.44
N VAL A 156 -13.84 -4.45 -7.24
CA VAL A 156 -13.11 -4.20 -5.99
C VAL A 156 -13.11 -5.47 -5.18
N GLU A 157 -11.93 -5.93 -4.83
CA GLU A 157 -11.73 -6.99 -3.85
C GLU A 157 -11.49 -6.35 -2.48
N ILE A 158 -12.29 -6.75 -1.48
CA ILE A 158 -12.19 -6.25 -0.11
C ILE A 158 -11.58 -7.36 0.76
N TYR A 159 -10.44 -7.04 1.33
CA TYR A 159 -9.67 -7.91 2.22
C TYR A 159 -9.90 -7.45 3.67
N ARG A 160 -10.48 -8.31 4.51
CA ARG A 160 -10.66 -8.07 5.94
C ARG A 160 -9.90 -9.12 6.73
N PHE A 161 -9.33 -8.72 7.84
CA PHE A 161 -8.66 -9.67 8.72
C PHE A 161 -9.63 -10.78 9.16
N GLY A 162 -9.22 -12.04 8.99
CA GLY A 162 -10.00 -13.21 9.42
C GLY A 162 -11.28 -13.48 8.63
N ARG A 163 -11.48 -12.87 7.45
CA ARG A 163 -12.65 -13.11 6.59
C ARG A 163 -12.24 -13.47 5.18
N ASP A 164 -13.13 -14.12 4.45
CA ASP A 164 -12.99 -14.35 3.02
C ASP A 164 -13.01 -13.03 2.24
N VAL A 165 -12.37 -13.02 1.08
CA VAL A 165 -12.36 -11.87 0.17
C VAL A 165 -13.76 -11.66 -0.41
N GLU A 166 -14.27 -10.45 -0.25
CA GLU A 166 -15.52 -10.02 -0.90
C GLU A 166 -15.21 -9.33 -2.22
N VAL A 167 -15.98 -9.60 -3.26
CA VAL A 167 -15.81 -8.99 -4.58
C VAL A 167 -17.05 -8.16 -4.93
N LEU A 168 -16.87 -6.87 -5.18
CA LEU A 168 -17.92 -5.95 -5.61
C LEU A 168 -17.76 -5.61 -7.09
N GLN A 169 -18.89 -5.52 -7.80
CA GLN A 169 -18.94 -5.15 -9.22
C GLN A 169 -19.36 -3.69 -9.36
N SER A 170 -18.48 -2.86 -9.93
CA SER A 170 -18.73 -1.45 -10.22
C SER A 170 -19.39 -0.68 -9.05
N PRO A 171 -18.91 -0.80 -7.81
CA PRO A 171 -19.51 -0.07 -6.71
C PRO A 171 -19.37 1.45 -6.92
N ALA A 172 -20.33 2.22 -6.44
CA ALA A 172 -20.27 3.69 -6.48
C ALA A 172 -19.35 4.26 -5.39
N SER A 173 -19.26 3.55 -4.27
CA SER A 173 -18.44 3.95 -3.11
C SER A 173 -18.01 2.74 -2.30
N LEU A 174 -17.00 2.93 -1.44
CA LEU A 174 -16.51 1.95 -0.48
C LEU A 174 -16.52 2.53 0.92
N SER A 175 -16.96 1.74 1.90
CA SER A 175 -16.96 2.12 3.31
C SER A 175 -15.64 1.73 3.97
N GLY A 176 -15.07 2.63 4.78
CA GLY A 176 -13.92 2.35 5.65
C GLY A 176 -14.23 1.47 6.86
N GLU A 177 -15.49 1.11 7.03
CA GLU A 177 -16.01 0.23 8.08
C GLU A 177 -15.64 0.74 9.50
N ASP A 178 -15.27 -0.17 10.41
CA ASP A 178 -14.81 0.17 11.76
C ASP A 178 -13.30 0.55 11.78
N VAL A 179 -12.58 0.32 10.69
CA VAL A 179 -11.15 0.64 10.57
C VAL A 179 -10.95 2.13 10.33
N LEU A 180 -11.76 2.71 9.43
CA LEU A 180 -11.81 4.15 9.15
C LEU A 180 -13.26 4.64 9.36
N PRO A 181 -13.66 4.93 10.61
CA PRO A 181 -15.05 5.27 10.91
C PRO A 181 -15.54 6.44 10.05
N GLN A 182 -16.73 6.29 9.47
CA GLN A 182 -17.38 7.29 8.61
C GLN A 182 -16.64 7.60 7.29
N PHE A 183 -15.48 6.99 7.02
CA PHE A 183 -14.84 7.15 5.72
C PHE A 183 -15.64 6.45 4.64
N VAL A 184 -15.94 7.21 3.58
CA VAL A 184 -16.57 6.70 2.37
C VAL A 184 -15.77 7.19 1.17
N LEU A 185 -15.08 6.26 0.49
CA LEU A 185 -14.39 6.57 -0.76
C LEU A 185 -15.40 6.65 -1.89
N ASN A 186 -15.51 7.80 -2.54
CA ASN A 186 -16.29 7.95 -3.77
C ASN A 186 -15.46 7.46 -4.96
N LEU A 187 -15.96 6.48 -5.69
CA LEU A 187 -15.24 5.88 -6.80
C LEU A 187 -15.48 6.57 -8.16
N LYS A 188 -16.34 7.60 -8.22
CA LYS A 188 -16.64 8.33 -9.47
C LYS A 188 -15.38 8.86 -10.15
N ASP A 189 -14.44 9.39 -9.37
CA ASP A 189 -13.19 9.98 -9.89
C ASP A 189 -12.01 9.00 -9.89
N ILE A 190 -12.29 7.74 -9.55
CA ILE A 190 -11.32 6.63 -9.58
C ILE A 190 -11.55 5.75 -10.80
N TRP A 191 -12.80 5.54 -11.22
CA TRP A 191 -13.16 4.72 -12.41
C TRP A 191 -12.67 5.27 -13.75
#